data_fa1446782872cd4ca14f9c3e8e852156
#
_entry.id   fa1446782872cd4ca14f9c3e8e852156
#
_cell.length_a   1.000
_cell.length_b   1.000
_cell.length_c   1.000
_cell.angle_alpha   90.00
_cell.angle_beta   90.00
_cell.angle_gamma   90.00
#
_symmetry.space_group_name_H-M   'P 1'
#
loop_
_entity.id
_entity.type
_entity.pdbx_description
1 polymer ?
#
loop_
_entity_poly.entity_id
_entity_poly.type
_entity_poly.pdbx_seq_one_letter_code
_entity_poly.pdbx_strand_id
1 'polypeptide(L)'
;MAILPDSDLPFDVQMLDRLAEVSIRVGLNLQEGQDLIITGPVEALPLIRRISAEAYKNGAGVVSTILSDDELQLTRYQHATDESLDRAPDWMFKAMGEAYNDNTARLAISAANPLLLAEQDPARVARAGKAMSLAAKPAMTPITNFETNWNIVSYPGLAWAKQVFPDKENDEAVAALARAIFSISRVDNDDPIAAWKEHQQTLTERQNWMNEQNFHSLHYTSPGTDLMLGLADGHAWKGGASTSRNGITCTPNIPTEEVFTTPHADRVNGIVRASKPLVYRGTLID
;
A
#
# COMPACT_ATOMS: atom_id res chain seq x y z
N MET A 1 17.01 10.94 10.74
CA MET A 1 16.24 10.50 11.92
C MET A 1 16.87 9.21 12.46
N ALA A 2 17.16 9.12 13.76
CA ALA A 2 17.69 7.86 14.31
C ALA A 2 16.58 6.79 14.28
N ILE A 3 16.96 5.54 13.93
CA ILE A 3 16.05 4.41 14.04
C ILE A 3 15.87 4.15 15.53
N LEU A 4 14.66 4.35 16.04
CA LEU A 4 14.36 4.13 17.45
C LEU A 4 14.47 2.64 17.78
N PRO A 5 15.10 2.26 18.90
CA PRO A 5 14.96 0.91 19.43
C PRO A 5 13.50 0.64 19.81
N ASP A 6 13.11 -0.62 19.84
CA ASP A 6 11.73 -1.02 20.15
C ASP A 6 11.21 -0.44 21.48
N SER A 7 12.11 -0.24 22.46
CA SER A 7 11.78 0.36 23.78
C SER A 7 11.32 1.82 23.69
N ASP A 8 11.66 2.50 22.61
CA ASP A 8 11.44 3.95 22.46
C ASP A 8 10.28 4.25 21.50
N LEU A 9 9.60 3.20 20.99
CA LEU A 9 8.41 3.37 20.16
C LEU A 9 7.21 3.78 21.05
N PRO A 10 6.43 4.79 20.64
CA PRO A 10 5.35 5.34 21.47
C PRO A 10 4.05 4.50 21.40
N PHE A 11 4.14 3.22 21.06
CA PHE A 11 3.02 2.28 20.95
C PHE A 11 3.45 0.86 21.31
N ASP A 12 2.48 -0.02 21.53
CA ASP A 12 2.74 -1.43 21.85
C ASP A 12 3.38 -2.17 20.66
N VAL A 13 4.62 -2.59 20.85
CA VAL A 13 5.41 -3.29 19.83
C VAL A 13 4.87 -4.69 19.51
N GLN A 14 4.09 -5.32 20.40
CA GLN A 14 3.44 -6.59 20.13
C GLN A 14 2.43 -6.50 18.97
N MET A 15 1.86 -5.31 18.75
CA MET A 15 1.00 -5.06 17.61
C MET A 15 1.76 -5.15 16.28
N LEU A 16 3.06 -4.83 16.26
CA LEU A 16 3.91 -5.04 15.07
C LEU A 16 4.16 -6.52 14.80
N ASP A 17 4.30 -7.35 15.85
CA ASP A 17 4.44 -8.80 15.68
C ASP A 17 3.18 -9.40 15.06
N ARG A 18 1.99 -9.00 15.55
CA ARG A 18 0.70 -9.41 14.99
C ARG A 18 0.48 -8.89 13.57
N LEU A 19 0.91 -7.65 13.28
CA LEU A 19 0.83 -7.11 11.92
C LEU A 19 1.75 -7.85 10.96
N ALA A 20 2.93 -8.27 11.41
CA ALA A 20 3.84 -9.10 10.63
C ALA A 20 3.22 -10.48 10.34
N GLU A 21 2.62 -11.13 11.34
CA GLU A 21 1.92 -12.40 11.18
C GLU A 21 0.77 -12.30 10.16
N VAL A 22 -0.09 -11.28 10.30
CA VAL A 22 -1.19 -11.02 9.37
C VAL A 22 -0.66 -10.75 7.96
N SER A 23 0.42 -9.96 7.82
CA SER A 23 1.02 -9.65 6.52
C SER A 23 1.53 -10.89 5.79
N ILE A 24 2.16 -11.83 6.52
CA ILE A 24 2.71 -13.05 5.93
C ILE A 24 1.63 -14.09 5.68
N ARG A 25 0.77 -14.38 6.67
CA ARG A 25 -0.19 -15.49 6.61
C ARG A 25 -1.48 -15.15 5.88
N VAL A 26 -1.95 -13.91 5.97
CA VAL A 26 -3.19 -13.44 5.32
C VAL A 26 -2.87 -12.57 4.12
N GLY A 27 -2.02 -11.55 4.30
CA GLY A 27 -1.64 -10.62 3.27
C GLY A 27 -1.04 -11.31 2.06
N LEU A 28 0.09 -11.95 2.25
CA LEU A 28 0.81 -12.69 1.20
C LEU A 28 0.32 -14.13 1.04
N ASN A 29 -0.09 -14.80 2.12
CA ASN A 29 -0.21 -16.25 2.14
C ASN A 29 1.08 -16.90 1.61
N LEU A 30 2.22 -16.48 2.20
CA LEU A 30 3.56 -16.86 1.74
C LEU A 30 3.73 -18.37 1.78
N GLN A 31 4.23 -18.95 0.69
CA GLN A 31 4.41 -20.39 0.57
C GLN A 31 5.80 -20.83 1.01
N GLU A 32 5.91 -22.10 1.45
CA GLU A 32 7.20 -22.69 1.79
C GLU A 32 8.17 -22.66 0.59
N GLY A 33 9.40 -22.23 0.83
CA GLY A 33 10.43 -22.05 -0.19
C GLY A 33 10.27 -20.83 -1.08
N GLN A 34 9.16 -20.07 -0.98
CA GLN A 34 8.94 -18.88 -1.79
C GLN A 34 9.85 -17.74 -1.32
N ASP A 35 10.51 -17.07 -2.26
CA ASP A 35 11.30 -15.87 -1.99
C ASP A 35 10.39 -14.65 -1.76
N LEU A 36 10.90 -13.66 -1.04
CA LEU A 36 10.18 -12.43 -0.69
C LEU A 36 11.05 -11.20 -0.90
N ILE A 37 10.53 -10.20 -1.62
CA ILE A 37 11.10 -8.85 -1.64
C ILE A 37 10.22 -7.94 -0.79
N ILE A 38 10.83 -7.33 0.24
CA ILE A 38 10.22 -6.31 1.08
C ILE A 38 10.74 -4.94 0.67
N THR A 39 9.84 -4.02 0.36
CA THR A 39 10.16 -2.61 0.10
C THR A 39 9.54 -1.73 1.18
N GLY A 40 10.27 -0.75 1.69
CA GLY A 40 9.72 0.17 2.70
C GLY A 40 10.72 1.23 3.13
N PRO A 41 10.25 2.27 3.86
CA PRO A 41 11.12 3.30 4.36
C PRO A 41 11.94 2.81 5.57
N VAL A 42 13.12 3.42 5.77
CA VAL A 42 14.02 3.09 6.89
C VAL A 42 13.35 3.26 8.26
N GLU A 43 12.40 4.17 8.40
CA GLU A 43 11.65 4.34 9.65
C GLU A 43 10.79 3.11 10.01
N ALA A 44 10.40 2.30 9.02
CA ALA A 44 9.63 1.07 9.22
C ALA A 44 10.49 -0.16 9.54
N LEU A 45 11.81 -0.01 9.77
CA LEU A 45 12.69 -1.13 10.12
C LEU A 45 12.20 -1.99 11.29
N PRO A 46 11.55 -1.46 12.36
CA PRO A 46 10.97 -2.30 13.40
C PRO A 46 9.95 -3.31 12.87
N LEU A 47 9.10 -2.92 11.90
CA LEU A 47 8.15 -3.82 11.25
C LEU A 47 8.84 -4.73 10.22
N ILE A 48 9.76 -4.20 9.40
CA ILE A 48 10.50 -4.97 8.38
C ILE A 48 11.22 -6.18 9.02
N ARG A 49 11.88 -5.97 10.16
CA ARG A 49 12.56 -7.04 10.90
C ARG A 49 11.61 -8.14 11.35
N ARG A 50 10.41 -7.78 11.83
CA ARG A 50 9.37 -8.71 12.26
C ARG A 50 8.77 -9.48 11.09
N ILE A 51 8.47 -8.79 10.01
CA ILE A 51 7.99 -9.43 8.76
C ILE A 51 9.02 -10.42 8.23
N SER A 52 10.31 -10.05 8.21
CA SER A 52 11.38 -10.95 7.77
C SER A 52 11.50 -12.18 8.68
N ALA A 53 11.43 -11.98 9.99
CA ALA A 53 11.46 -13.10 10.95
C ALA A 53 10.24 -14.01 10.78
N GLU A 54 9.05 -13.44 10.61
CA GLU A 54 7.82 -14.20 10.41
C GLU A 54 7.81 -14.95 9.07
N ALA A 55 8.35 -14.34 8.00
CA ALA A 55 8.50 -15.00 6.70
C ALA A 55 9.36 -16.27 6.83
N TYR A 56 10.52 -16.19 7.49
CA TYR A 56 11.39 -17.35 7.71
C TYR A 56 10.74 -18.41 8.61
N LYS A 57 9.98 -18.02 9.64
CA LYS A 57 9.20 -18.98 10.47
C LYS A 57 8.15 -19.73 9.64
N ASN A 58 7.62 -19.09 8.60
CA ASN A 58 6.67 -19.68 7.65
C ASN A 58 7.35 -20.39 6.47
N GLY A 59 8.66 -20.61 6.53
CA GLY A 59 9.39 -21.40 5.54
C GLY A 59 9.80 -20.62 4.28
N ALA A 60 9.89 -19.30 4.32
CA ALA A 60 10.38 -18.50 3.20
C ALA A 60 11.74 -19.00 2.68
N GLY A 61 11.99 -18.87 1.39
CA GLY A 61 13.31 -19.03 0.78
C GLY A 61 14.25 -17.87 1.17
N VAL A 62 14.50 -16.94 0.27
CA VAL A 62 15.33 -15.77 0.56
C VAL A 62 14.46 -14.53 0.76
N VAL A 63 14.67 -13.82 1.87
CA VAL A 63 14.03 -12.52 2.11
C VAL A 63 15.01 -11.40 1.78
N SER A 64 14.71 -10.63 0.74
CA SER A 64 15.48 -9.46 0.31
C SER A 64 14.76 -8.17 0.71
N THR A 65 15.52 -7.14 1.11
CA THR A 65 14.96 -5.85 1.51
C THR A 65 15.51 -4.72 0.67
N ILE A 66 14.64 -3.82 0.21
CA ILE A 66 15.00 -2.58 -0.49
C ILE A 66 14.43 -1.42 0.31
N LEU A 67 15.33 -0.63 0.90
CA LEU A 67 14.95 0.46 1.78
C LEU A 67 14.94 1.79 1.03
N SER A 68 13.99 2.65 1.37
CA SER A 68 13.93 4.05 0.95
C SER A 68 14.09 4.97 2.15
N ASP A 69 14.53 6.19 1.88
CA ASP A 69 14.67 7.24 2.88
C ASP A 69 14.19 8.56 2.28
N ASP A 70 13.30 9.23 2.98
CA ASP A 70 12.66 10.48 2.52
C ASP A 70 13.68 11.62 2.39
N GLU A 71 14.67 11.71 3.31
CA GLU A 71 15.73 12.73 3.26
C GLU A 71 16.65 12.51 2.05
N LEU A 72 17.01 11.27 1.74
CA LEU A 72 17.77 10.94 0.54
C LEU A 72 16.98 11.25 -0.74
N GLN A 73 15.67 10.99 -0.73
CA GLN A 73 14.81 11.35 -1.83
C GLN A 73 14.75 12.87 -2.01
N LEU A 74 14.54 13.63 -0.94
CA LEU A 74 14.50 15.10 -0.97
C LEU A 74 15.83 15.67 -1.45
N THR A 75 16.96 15.16 -0.96
CA THR A 75 18.33 15.53 -1.41
C THR A 75 18.46 15.43 -2.93
N ARG A 76 17.90 14.40 -3.54
CA ARG A 76 17.90 14.25 -4.99
C ARG A 76 17.14 15.38 -5.70
N TYR A 77 15.97 15.76 -5.22
CA TYR A 77 15.20 16.87 -5.81
C TYR A 77 15.90 18.24 -5.65
N GLN A 78 16.59 18.45 -4.55
CA GLN A 78 17.28 19.69 -4.26
C GLN A 78 18.58 19.87 -5.05
N HIS A 79 19.34 18.80 -5.26
CA HIS A 79 20.74 18.90 -5.71
C HIS A 79 21.02 18.22 -7.06
N ALA A 80 20.14 17.34 -7.57
CA ALA A 80 20.40 16.68 -8.84
C ALA A 80 20.24 17.65 -10.02
N THR A 81 21.03 17.43 -11.08
CA THR A 81 20.82 18.12 -12.36
C THR A 81 19.54 17.63 -13.03
N ASP A 82 19.03 18.40 -13.97
CA ASP A 82 17.84 18.02 -14.74
C ASP A 82 18.03 16.70 -15.50
N GLU A 83 19.21 16.52 -16.11
CA GLU A 83 19.54 15.25 -16.79
C GLU A 83 19.57 14.06 -15.83
N SER A 84 19.99 14.29 -14.57
CA SER A 84 19.94 13.24 -13.53
C SER A 84 18.49 12.91 -13.15
N LEU A 85 17.60 13.91 -13.11
CA LEU A 85 16.18 13.69 -12.82
C LEU A 85 15.46 12.92 -13.94
N ASP A 86 15.94 13.01 -15.19
CA ASP A 86 15.40 12.21 -16.31
C ASP A 86 15.77 10.72 -16.25
N ARG A 87 16.54 10.30 -15.26
CA ARG A 87 16.99 8.92 -15.08
C ARG A 87 16.45 8.31 -13.80
N ALA A 88 16.33 7.00 -13.80
CA ALA A 88 15.97 6.20 -12.62
C ALA A 88 16.80 4.90 -12.62
N PRO A 89 16.92 4.18 -11.49
CA PRO A 89 17.70 2.94 -11.40
C PRO A 89 16.97 1.77 -12.07
N ASP A 90 16.87 1.79 -13.40
CA ASP A 90 16.15 0.79 -14.20
C ASP A 90 16.72 -0.62 -14.04
N TRP A 91 18.03 -0.76 -13.75
CA TRP A 91 18.65 -2.05 -13.42
C TRP A 91 17.98 -2.73 -12.22
N MET A 92 17.66 -1.95 -11.18
CA MET A 92 17.01 -2.46 -9.98
C MET A 92 15.59 -2.96 -10.29
N PHE A 93 14.80 -2.18 -11.02
CA PHE A 93 13.45 -2.56 -11.39
C PHE A 93 13.40 -3.74 -12.37
N LYS A 94 14.40 -3.88 -13.25
CA LYS A 94 14.55 -5.07 -14.09
C LYS A 94 14.79 -6.32 -13.24
N ALA A 95 15.74 -6.26 -12.29
CA ALA A 95 16.02 -7.38 -11.39
C ALA A 95 14.79 -7.75 -10.54
N MET A 96 14.06 -6.75 -10.01
CA MET A 96 12.81 -7.00 -9.28
C MET A 96 11.76 -7.66 -10.18
N GLY A 97 11.62 -7.20 -11.42
CA GLY A 97 10.68 -7.78 -12.38
C GLY A 97 11.00 -9.23 -12.73
N GLU A 98 12.27 -9.55 -12.91
CA GLU A 98 12.74 -10.94 -13.11
C GLU A 98 12.39 -11.81 -11.90
N ALA A 99 12.66 -11.33 -10.68
CA ALA A 99 12.32 -12.04 -9.45
C ALA A 99 10.81 -12.28 -9.32
N TYR A 100 9.97 -11.27 -9.60
CA TYR A 100 8.51 -11.42 -9.53
C TYR A 100 7.96 -12.39 -10.58
N ASN A 101 8.56 -12.42 -11.78
CA ASN A 101 8.22 -13.40 -12.81
C ASN A 101 8.69 -14.82 -12.45
N ASP A 102 9.69 -14.94 -11.57
CA ASP A 102 10.19 -16.20 -11.00
C ASP A 102 9.57 -16.52 -9.63
N ASN A 103 8.29 -16.17 -9.46
CA ASN A 103 7.47 -16.49 -8.29
C ASN A 103 7.88 -15.84 -6.95
N THR A 104 8.77 -14.84 -6.93
CA THR A 104 9.07 -14.08 -5.71
C THR A 104 7.84 -13.26 -5.29
N ALA A 105 7.44 -13.37 -4.03
CA ALA A 105 6.36 -12.56 -3.45
C ALA A 105 6.83 -11.12 -3.22
N ARG A 106 5.89 -10.15 -3.26
CA ARG A 106 6.17 -8.74 -2.97
C ARG A 106 5.43 -8.27 -1.72
N LEU A 107 6.15 -7.66 -0.77
CA LEU A 107 5.55 -6.89 0.31
C LEU A 107 6.06 -5.45 0.26
N ALA A 108 5.13 -4.49 0.30
CA ALA A 108 5.48 -3.07 0.39
C ALA A 108 4.95 -2.48 1.70
N ILE A 109 5.77 -1.65 2.35
CA ILE A 109 5.36 -0.93 3.55
C ILE A 109 5.22 0.54 3.21
N SER A 110 4.04 1.11 3.47
CA SER A 110 3.73 2.51 3.30
C SER A 110 3.86 3.23 4.64
N ALA A 111 4.73 4.24 4.70
CA ALA A 111 4.85 5.17 5.82
C ALA A 111 5.26 6.57 5.32
N ALA A 112 5.10 6.81 4.01
CA ALA A 112 5.62 7.99 3.34
C ALA A 112 5.09 9.30 3.93
N ASN A 113 5.95 10.31 3.97
CA ASN A 113 5.56 11.69 4.22
C ASN A 113 4.66 12.19 3.06
N PRO A 114 3.37 12.47 3.28
CA PRO A 114 2.47 12.87 2.21
C PRO A 114 2.80 14.25 1.61
N LEU A 115 3.57 15.06 2.33
CA LEU A 115 3.97 16.41 1.89
C LEU A 115 5.47 16.53 1.56
N LEU A 116 6.19 15.42 1.41
CA LEU A 116 7.64 15.42 1.18
C LEU A 116 8.08 16.35 0.05
N LEU A 117 7.30 16.42 -1.01
CA LEU A 117 7.63 17.17 -2.23
C LEU A 117 6.80 18.45 -2.39
N ALA A 118 6.03 18.84 -1.37
CA ALA A 118 5.11 20.00 -1.47
C ALA A 118 5.82 21.33 -1.77
N GLU A 119 7.05 21.50 -1.27
CA GLU A 119 7.87 22.71 -1.48
C GLU A 119 8.85 22.57 -2.66
N GLN A 120 8.84 21.48 -3.40
CA GLN A 120 9.72 21.28 -4.53
C GLN A 120 9.10 21.82 -5.83
N ASP A 121 9.93 22.20 -6.79
CA ASP A 121 9.48 22.63 -8.11
C ASP A 121 8.62 21.53 -8.78
N PRO A 122 7.34 21.81 -9.06
CA PRO A 122 6.44 20.81 -9.67
C PRO A 122 6.93 20.25 -11.00
N ALA A 123 7.66 21.04 -11.79
CA ALA A 123 8.21 20.59 -13.07
C ALA A 123 9.31 19.55 -12.84
N ARG A 124 10.18 19.76 -11.85
CA ARG A 124 11.23 18.81 -11.46
C ARG A 124 10.62 17.53 -10.87
N VAL A 125 9.57 17.64 -10.04
CA VAL A 125 8.84 16.51 -9.48
C VAL A 125 8.19 15.67 -10.59
N ALA A 126 7.50 16.32 -11.53
CA ALA A 126 6.88 15.64 -12.66
C ALA A 126 7.90 14.93 -13.56
N ARG A 127 9.05 15.55 -13.82
CA ARG A 127 10.15 15.02 -14.61
C ARG A 127 10.70 13.73 -14.00
N ALA A 128 11.12 13.78 -12.73
CA ALA A 128 11.64 12.62 -12.01
C ALA A 128 10.58 11.51 -11.84
N GLY A 129 9.33 11.90 -11.57
CA GLY A 129 8.21 10.96 -11.48
C GLY A 129 7.95 10.22 -12.79
N LYS A 130 8.07 10.89 -13.94
CA LYS A 130 7.97 10.26 -15.26
C LYS A 130 9.10 9.25 -15.49
N ALA A 131 10.35 9.63 -15.20
CA ALA A 131 11.51 8.74 -15.34
C ALA A 131 11.35 7.49 -14.44
N MET A 132 10.97 7.68 -13.17
CA MET A 132 10.72 6.61 -12.22
C MET A 132 9.60 5.67 -12.69
N SER A 133 8.47 6.23 -13.15
CA SER A 133 7.32 5.45 -13.63
C SER A 133 7.69 4.58 -14.86
N LEU A 134 8.51 5.09 -15.76
CA LEU A 134 8.98 4.33 -16.91
C LEU A 134 9.93 3.21 -16.51
N ALA A 135 10.91 3.51 -15.64
CA ALA A 135 11.87 2.54 -15.16
C ALA A 135 11.23 1.43 -14.32
N ALA A 136 10.18 1.75 -13.57
CA ALA A 136 9.49 0.79 -12.70
C ALA A 136 8.60 -0.21 -13.45
N LYS A 137 8.30 0.00 -14.74
CA LYS A 137 7.40 -0.88 -15.51
C LYS A 137 7.76 -2.38 -15.43
N PRO A 138 9.04 -2.81 -15.57
CA PRO A 138 9.37 -4.23 -15.47
C PRO A 138 8.96 -4.86 -14.13
N ALA A 139 9.14 -4.14 -13.03
CA ALA A 139 8.75 -4.60 -11.69
C ALA A 139 7.23 -4.52 -11.47
N MET A 140 6.58 -3.47 -12.00
CA MET A 140 5.16 -3.24 -11.73
C MET A 140 4.23 -4.05 -12.64
N THR A 141 4.68 -4.44 -13.83
CA THR A 141 3.86 -5.23 -14.77
C THR A 141 3.44 -6.59 -14.17
N PRO A 142 4.33 -7.41 -13.58
CA PRO A 142 3.92 -8.64 -12.92
C PRO A 142 2.93 -8.41 -11.76
N ILE A 143 3.11 -7.34 -11.00
CA ILE A 143 2.23 -6.98 -9.89
C ILE A 143 0.84 -6.57 -10.39
N THR A 144 0.79 -5.67 -11.39
CA THR A 144 -0.47 -5.18 -11.97
C THR A 144 -1.25 -6.30 -12.67
N ASN A 145 -0.54 -7.23 -13.32
CA ASN A 145 -1.13 -8.41 -13.96
C ASN A 145 -1.48 -9.52 -12.97
N PHE A 146 -1.14 -9.33 -11.71
CA PHE A 146 -1.32 -10.29 -10.63
C PHE A 146 -0.65 -11.65 -10.92
N GLU A 147 0.58 -11.61 -11.47
CA GLU A 147 1.37 -12.82 -11.78
C GLU A 147 1.82 -13.54 -10.51
N THR A 148 2.16 -12.79 -9.45
CA THR A 148 2.56 -13.30 -8.14
C THR A 148 1.74 -12.68 -7.02
N ASN A 149 1.75 -13.30 -5.84
CA ASN A 149 1.11 -12.78 -4.64
C ASN A 149 1.87 -11.57 -4.09
N TRP A 150 1.12 -10.56 -3.68
CA TRP A 150 1.68 -9.33 -3.13
C TRP A 150 0.79 -8.77 -2.02
N ASN A 151 1.41 -7.95 -1.16
CA ASN A 151 0.71 -7.26 -0.10
C ASN A 151 1.29 -5.86 0.13
N ILE A 152 0.43 -4.94 0.55
CA ILE A 152 0.81 -3.62 1.06
C ILE A 152 0.26 -3.47 2.46
N VAL A 153 1.13 -3.05 3.38
CA VAL A 153 0.76 -2.71 4.76
C VAL A 153 1.25 -1.32 5.11
N SER A 154 0.73 -0.74 6.20
CA SER A 154 1.12 0.59 6.65
C SER A 154 1.94 0.53 7.93
N TYR A 155 2.86 1.50 8.09
CA TYR A 155 3.60 1.75 9.31
C TYR A 155 3.37 3.20 9.76
N PRO A 156 3.21 3.48 11.06
CA PRO A 156 2.89 4.81 11.57
C PRO A 156 4.11 5.74 11.57
N GLY A 157 4.44 6.32 10.41
CA GLY A 157 5.50 7.32 10.27
C GLY A 157 5.13 8.67 10.89
N LEU A 158 6.12 9.39 11.45
CA LEU A 158 5.91 10.66 12.14
C LEU A 158 5.29 11.73 11.23
N ALA A 159 5.81 11.88 10.02
CA ALA A 159 5.32 12.91 9.09
C ALA A 159 3.84 12.68 8.73
N TRP A 160 3.45 11.43 8.48
CA TRP A 160 2.06 11.08 8.26
C TRP A 160 1.20 11.29 9.50
N ALA A 161 1.69 10.89 10.68
CA ALA A 161 0.98 11.07 11.94
C ALA A 161 0.65 12.54 12.21
N LYS A 162 1.58 13.46 11.94
CA LYS A 162 1.37 14.91 12.10
C LYS A 162 0.38 15.50 11.09
N GLN A 163 0.19 14.88 9.93
CA GLN A 163 -0.86 15.28 8.98
C GLN A 163 -2.26 14.86 9.46
N VAL A 164 -2.36 13.69 10.07
CA VAL A 164 -3.65 13.16 10.57
C VAL A 164 -4.03 13.78 11.93
N PHE A 165 -3.04 14.02 12.77
CA PHE A 165 -3.19 14.54 14.14
C PHE A 165 -2.30 15.77 14.37
N PRO A 166 -2.56 16.90 13.69
CA PRO A 166 -1.68 18.08 13.70
C PRO A 166 -1.52 18.71 15.09
N ASP A 167 -2.55 18.61 15.94
CA ASP A 167 -2.60 19.24 17.27
C ASP A 167 -1.92 18.41 18.36
N LYS A 168 -1.48 17.18 18.07
CA LYS A 168 -0.80 16.31 19.04
C LYS A 168 0.71 16.48 19.01
N GLU A 169 1.36 16.29 20.15
CA GLU A 169 2.82 16.14 20.20
C GLU A 169 3.26 14.91 19.40
N ASN A 170 4.55 14.88 19.01
CA ASN A 170 5.06 13.89 18.05
C ASN A 170 4.76 12.44 18.45
N ASP A 171 5.10 12.05 19.67
CA ASP A 171 4.88 10.69 20.15
C ASP A 171 3.40 10.36 20.30
N GLU A 172 2.60 11.32 20.73
CA GLU A 172 1.15 11.17 20.83
C GLU A 172 0.49 11.02 19.45
N ALA A 173 0.97 11.76 18.45
CA ALA A 173 0.48 11.66 17.08
C ALA A 173 0.81 10.28 16.48
N VAL A 174 2.06 9.83 16.65
CA VAL A 174 2.50 8.50 16.19
C VAL A 174 1.71 7.39 16.90
N ALA A 175 1.54 7.49 18.23
CA ALA A 175 0.73 6.53 18.98
C ALA A 175 -0.74 6.51 18.53
N ALA A 176 -1.32 7.67 18.21
CA ALA A 176 -2.68 7.75 17.71
C ALA A 176 -2.82 7.13 16.31
N LEU A 177 -1.87 7.40 15.42
CA LEU A 177 -1.85 6.79 14.08
C LEU A 177 -1.62 5.28 14.17
N ALA A 178 -0.71 4.82 15.04
CA ALA A 178 -0.47 3.40 15.29
C ALA A 178 -1.75 2.68 15.72
N ARG A 179 -2.47 3.22 16.71
CA ARG A 179 -3.76 2.65 17.14
C ARG A 179 -4.76 2.54 15.99
N ALA A 180 -4.86 3.58 15.16
CA ALA A 180 -5.76 3.56 14.00
C ALA A 180 -5.35 2.46 13.01
N ILE A 181 -4.06 2.37 12.63
CA ILE A 181 -3.54 1.34 11.73
C ILE A 181 -3.79 -0.06 12.30
N PHE A 182 -3.50 -0.29 13.57
CA PHE A 182 -3.64 -1.60 14.19
C PHE A 182 -5.11 -2.04 14.25
N SER A 183 -6.01 -1.12 14.57
CA SER A 183 -7.44 -1.40 14.64
C SER A 183 -8.04 -1.70 13.27
N ILE A 184 -7.77 -0.87 12.25
CA ILE A 184 -8.27 -1.13 10.90
C ILE A 184 -7.61 -2.35 10.25
N SER A 185 -6.39 -2.72 10.69
CA SER A 185 -5.71 -3.96 10.28
C SER A 185 -6.14 -5.17 11.12
N ARG A 186 -7.05 -5.00 12.08
CA ARG A 186 -7.60 -6.05 12.96
C ARG A 186 -6.58 -6.79 13.82
N VAL A 187 -5.39 -6.18 14.01
CA VAL A 187 -4.33 -6.82 14.81
C VAL A 187 -4.50 -6.61 16.32
N ASP A 188 -5.42 -5.74 16.71
CA ASP A 188 -5.86 -5.53 18.09
C ASP A 188 -6.93 -6.53 18.56
N ASN A 189 -7.43 -7.41 17.68
CA ASN A 189 -8.32 -8.51 18.05
C ASN A 189 -7.55 -9.62 18.79
N ASP A 190 -8.26 -10.44 19.54
CA ASP A 190 -7.67 -11.59 20.26
C ASP A 190 -7.03 -12.58 19.29
N ASP A 191 -7.69 -12.87 18.17
CA ASP A 191 -7.19 -13.69 17.05
C ASP A 191 -7.30 -12.90 15.73
N PRO A 192 -6.23 -12.19 15.33
CA PRO A 192 -6.23 -11.42 14.09
C PRO A 192 -6.46 -12.26 12.82
N ILE A 193 -5.98 -13.50 12.80
CA ILE A 193 -6.14 -14.39 11.64
C ILE A 193 -7.60 -14.79 11.47
N ALA A 194 -8.28 -15.15 12.56
CA ALA A 194 -9.72 -15.44 12.54
C ALA A 194 -10.53 -14.21 12.16
N ALA A 195 -10.20 -13.03 12.69
CA ALA A 195 -10.87 -11.78 12.35
C ALA A 195 -10.74 -11.44 10.86
N TRP A 196 -9.58 -11.67 10.25
CA TRP A 196 -9.40 -11.50 8.80
C TRP A 196 -10.16 -12.52 7.98
N LYS A 197 -10.25 -13.77 8.42
CA LYS A 197 -11.04 -14.80 7.74
C LYS A 197 -12.53 -14.44 7.69
N GLU A 198 -13.10 -13.97 8.80
CA GLU A 198 -14.50 -13.50 8.86
C GLU A 198 -14.71 -12.27 7.97
N HIS A 199 -13.78 -11.32 8.02
CA HIS A 199 -13.86 -10.12 7.19
C HIS A 199 -13.79 -10.45 5.68
N GLN A 200 -12.88 -11.33 5.26
CA GLN A 200 -12.78 -11.79 3.88
C GLN A 200 -14.07 -12.49 3.41
N GLN A 201 -14.70 -13.27 4.29
CA GLN A 201 -16.00 -13.86 3.98
C GLN A 201 -17.05 -12.78 3.72
N THR A 202 -17.13 -11.76 4.58
CA THR A 202 -18.06 -10.63 4.41
C THR A 202 -17.82 -9.90 3.09
N LEU A 203 -16.57 -9.65 2.71
CA LEU A 203 -16.26 -9.01 1.42
C LEU A 203 -16.61 -9.90 0.24
N THR A 204 -16.40 -11.21 0.34
CA THR A 204 -16.78 -12.18 -0.69
C THR A 204 -18.29 -12.24 -0.89
N GLU A 205 -19.06 -12.25 0.19
CA GLU A 205 -20.52 -12.21 0.14
C GLU A 205 -21.03 -10.93 -0.54
N ARG A 206 -20.47 -9.78 -0.19
CA ARG A 206 -20.78 -8.49 -0.85
C ARG A 206 -20.41 -8.50 -2.34
N GLN A 207 -19.21 -9.00 -2.68
CA GLN A 207 -18.77 -9.15 -4.06
C GLN A 207 -19.73 -10.01 -4.88
N ASN A 208 -20.13 -11.16 -4.36
CA ASN A 208 -21.04 -12.08 -5.02
C ASN A 208 -22.40 -11.43 -5.23
N TRP A 209 -22.95 -10.79 -4.20
CA TRP A 209 -24.21 -10.07 -4.30
C TRP A 209 -24.16 -8.96 -5.36
N MET A 210 -23.09 -8.15 -5.39
CA MET A 210 -22.94 -7.08 -6.40
C MET A 210 -22.83 -7.65 -7.83
N ASN A 211 -22.18 -8.80 -8.01
CA ASN A 211 -22.10 -9.48 -9.29
C ASN A 211 -23.46 -10.05 -9.73
N GLU A 212 -24.25 -10.60 -8.80
CA GLU A 212 -25.60 -11.11 -9.08
C GLU A 212 -26.56 -10.02 -9.50
N GLN A 213 -26.46 -8.81 -8.90
CA GLN A 213 -27.32 -7.68 -9.26
C GLN A 213 -27.04 -7.14 -10.67
N ASN A 214 -25.81 -7.27 -11.17
CA ASN A 214 -25.39 -6.82 -12.49
C ASN A 214 -25.82 -5.37 -12.81
N PHE A 215 -25.56 -4.45 -11.89
CA PHE A 215 -25.92 -3.04 -12.03
C PHE A 215 -25.24 -2.40 -13.25
N HIS A 216 -25.96 -1.56 -13.99
CA HIS A 216 -25.39 -0.81 -15.12
C HIS A 216 -24.76 0.51 -14.71
N SER A 217 -25.18 1.08 -13.59
CA SER A 217 -24.69 2.36 -13.09
C SER A 217 -24.85 2.48 -11.58
N LEU A 218 -24.09 3.40 -10.99
CA LEU A 218 -24.19 3.80 -9.60
C LEU A 218 -24.54 5.29 -9.53
N HIS A 219 -25.35 5.68 -8.57
CA HIS A 219 -25.67 7.06 -8.26
C HIS A 219 -25.14 7.41 -6.87
N TYR A 220 -24.19 8.32 -6.82
CA TYR A 220 -23.59 8.80 -5.57
C TYR A 220 -24.18 10.17 -5.23
N THR A 221 -24.74 10.27 -4.03
CA THR A 221 -25.29 11.54 -3.52
C THR A 221 -24.74 11.86 -2.14
N SER A 222 -24.25 13.07 -1.96
CA SER A 222 -23.82 13.62 -0.67
C SER A 222 -23.77 15.14 -0.74
N PRO A 223 -23.55 15.89 0.36
CA PRO A 223 -23.37 17.32 0.27
C PRO A 223 -22.23 17.71 -0.70
N GLY A 224 -22.58 18.35 -1.81
CA GLY A 224 -21.66 18.75 -2.87
C GLY A 224 -21.30 17.68 -3.89
N THR A 225 -21.88 16.50 -3.80
CA THR A 225 -21.71 15.41 -4.78
C THR A 225 -23.05 14.94 -5.29
N ASP A 226 -23.21 14.89 -6.59
CA ASP A 226 -24.31 14.28 -7.33
C ASP A 226 -23.72 13.68 -8.61
N LEU A 227 -23.42 12.38 -8.58
CA LEU A 227 -22.65 11.69 -9.61
C LEU A 227 -23.35 10.42 -10.08
N MET A 228 -23.70 10.40 -11.37
CA MET A 228 -24.05 9.17 -12.09
C MET A 228 -22.80 8.57 -12.72
N LEU A 229 -22.49 7.33 -12.36
CA LEU A 229 -21.33 6.60 -12.86
C LEU A 229 -21.77 5.32 -13.55
N GLY A 230 -21.70 5.30 -14.88
CA GLY A 230 -21.95 4.08 -15.67
C GLY A 230 -20.80 3.09 -15.52
N LEU A 231 -21.14 1.80 -15.42
CA LEU A 231 -20.18 0.72 -15.30
C LEU A 231 -19.77 0.19 -16.69
N ALA A 232 -18.56 -0.34 -16.81
CA ALA A 232 -18.07 -0.95 -18.04
C ALA A 232 -18.90 -2.18 -18.40
N ASP A 233 -19.10 -2.43 -19.69
CA ASP A 233 -19.81 -3.62 -20.15
C ASP A 233 -18.98 -4.87 -19.78
N GLY A 234 -19.65 -5.85 -19.16
CA GLY A 234 -18.98 -7.06 -18.67
C GLY A 234 -18.08 -6.85 -17.45
N HIS A 235 -18.23 -5.74 -16.72
CA HIS A 235 -17.54 -5.53 -15.46
C HIS A 235 -17.79 -6.66 -14.47
N ALA A 236 -16.82 -6.90 -13.60
CA ALA A 236 -16.95 -7.80 -12.47
C ALA A 236 -16.54 -7.09 -11.18
N TRP A 237 -17.32 -7.29 -10.13
CA TRP A 237 -16.96 -6.82 -8.80
C TRP A 237 -15.89 -7.71 -8.19
N LYS A 238 -14.89 -7.09 -7.54
CA LYS A 238 -13.79 -7.71 -6.84
C LYS A 238 -13.67 -7.10 -5.44
N GLY A 239 -13.05 -7.83 -4.51
CA GLY A 239 -12.80 -7.32 -3.15
C GLY A 239 -12.16 -8.38 -2.27
N GLY A 240 -11.50 -7.94 -1.21
CA GLY A 240 -10.86 -8.84 -0.26
C GLY A 240 -9.71 -9.66 -0.84
N ALA A 241 -9.73 -10.97 -0.58
CA ALA A 241 -8.75 -11.90 -1.10
C ALA A 241 -8.96 -12.17 -2.60
N SER A 242 -7.86 -12.38 -3.32
CA SER A 242 -7.88 -12.73 -4.74
C SER A 242 -6.77 -13.73 -5.05
N THR A 243 -6.99 -14.58 -6.05
CA THR A 243 -6.00 -15.58 -6.45
C THR A 243 -5.14 -15.03 -7.59
N SER A 244 -3.83 -14.95 -7.35
CA SER A 244 -2.85 -14.57 -8.35
C SER A 244 -2.64 -15.68 -9.39
N ARG A 245 -1.98 -15.35 -10.51
CA ARG A 245 -1.77 -16.32 -11.60
C ARG A 245 -0.86 -17.49 -11.22
N ASN A 246 0.00 -17.31 -10.22
CA ASN A 246 0.77 -18.42 -9.64
C ASN A 246 -0.08 -19.36 -8.76
N GLY A 247 -1.40 -19.14 -8.64
CA GLY A 247 -2.33 -19.99 -7.91
C GLY A 247 -2.46 -19.68 -6.42
N ILE A 248 -1.76 -18.67 -5.91
CA ILE A 248 -1.79 -18.31 -4.48
C ILE A 248 -2.90 -17.28 -4.24
N THR A 249 -3.81 -17.60 -3.30
CA THR A 249 -4.81 -16.63 -2.85
C THR A 249 -4.22 -15.75 -1.76
N CYS A 250 -4.21 -14.46 -1.96
CA CYS A 250 -3.63 -13.45 -1.06
C CYS A 250 -4.58 -12.27 -0.87
N THR A 251 -4.30 -11.42 0.12
CA THR A 251 -5.02 -10.16 0.36
C THR A 251 -4.07 -9.00 0.04
N PRO A 252 -4.17 -8.39 -1.15
CA PRO A 252 -3.20 -7.41 -1.64
C PRO A 252 -3.02 -6.18 -0.75
N ASN A 253 -4.08 -5.74 -0.07
CA ASN A 253 -4.00 -4.59 0.83
C ASN A 253 -4.45 -4.96 2.24
N ILE A 254 -3.66 -4.58 3.24
CA ILE A 254 -4.01 -4.65 4.64
C ILE A 254 -3.87 -3.25 5.24
N PRO A 255 -5.00 -2.59 5.56
CA PRO A 255 -6.39 -3.06 5.48
C PRO A 255 -6.99 -3.02 4.06
N THR A 256 -8.13 -3.69 3.88
CA THR A 256 -9.03 -3.55 2.73
C THR A 256 -10.47 -3.68 3.23
N GLU A 257 -11.35 -2.77 2.80
CA GLU A 257 -12.75 -2.66 3.27
C GLU A 257 -13.75 -2.59 2.11
N GLU A 258 -13.23 -2.46 0.90
CA GLU A 258 -14.02 -2.18 -0.30
C GLU A 258 -14.30 -3.42 -1.15
N VAL A 259 -15.41 -3.35 -1.87
CA VAL A 259 -15.61 -4.07 -3.12
C VAL A 259 -15.59 -3.05 -4.26
N PHE A 260 -14.95 -3.35 -5.36
CA PHE A 260 -14.72 -2.41 -6.45
C PHE A 260 -14.96 -3.04 -7.81
N THR A 261 -15.21 -2.20 -8.80
CA THR A 261 -15.34 -2.59 -10.20
C THR A 261 -14.84 -1.47 -11.12
N THR A 262 -14.95 -1.66 -12.42
CA THR A 262 -14.43 -0.73 -13.44
C THR A 262 -15.56 0.18 -13.94
N PRO A 263 -15.44 1.53 -13.80
CA PRO A 263 -16.34 2.46 -14.46
C PRO A 263 -16.06 2.56 -15.96
N HIS A 264 -17.06 2.99 -16.72
CA HIS A 264 -16.92 3.33 -18.13
C HIS A 264 -16.50 4.80 -18.27
N ALA A 265 -15.42 5.08 -18.98
CA ALA A 265 -14.85 6.43 -19.08
C ALA A 265 -15.83 7.49 -19.62
N ASP A 266 -16.70 7.10 -20.57
CA ASP A 266 -17.62 8.02 -21.25
C ASP A 266 -19.05 8.02 -20.65
N ARG A 267 -19.30 7.25 -19.57
CA ARG A 267 -20.60 7.15 -18.92
C ARG A 267 -20.59 7.80 -17.54
N VAL A 268 -20.02 8.97 -17.45
CA VAL A 268 -19.89 9.74 -16.19
C VAL A 268 -20.58 11.08 -16.36
N ASN A 269 -21.49 11.41 -15.45
CA ASN A 269 -22.18 12.70 -15.46
C ASN A 269 -22.45 13.17 -14.03
N GLY A 270 -22.11 14.40 -13.74
CA GLY A 270 -22.37 15.01 -12.43
C GLY A 270 -21.15 15.70 -11.83
N ILE A 271 -21.24 15.95 -10.54
CA ILE A 271 -20.24 16.69 -9.77
C ILE A 271 -19.78 15.81 -8.59
N VAL A 272 -18.47 15.75 -8.39
CA VAL A 272 -17.84 15.20 -7.20
C VAL A 272 -17.06 16.31 -6.51
N ARG A 273 -17.29 16.49 -5.22
CA ARG A 273 -16.52 17.42 -4.41
C ARG A 273 -15.80 16.67 -3.31
N ALA A 274 -14.49 16.84 -3.23
CA ALA A 274 -13.69 16.34 -2.09
C ALA A 274 -14.04 17.16 -0.85
N SER A 275 -14.30 16.48 0.27
CA SER A 275 -14.56 17.12 1.57
C SER A 275 -13.28 17.38 2.36
N LYS A 276 -12.14 16.84 1.90
CA LYS A 276 -10.80 17.01 2.44
C LYS A 276 -9.80 17.11 1.30
N PRO A 277 -8.66 17.78 1.48
CA PRO A 277 -7.61 17.84 0.48
C PRO A 277 -7.16 16.44 0.05
N LEU A 278 -6.88 16.28 -1.23
CA LEU A 278 -6.34 15.05 -1.79
C LEU A 278 -4.82 15.15 -1.89
N VAL A 279 -4.13 14.13 -1.44
CA VAL A 279 -2.68 14.01 -1.64
C VAL A 279 -2.43 13.03 -2.78
N TYR A 280 -1.78 13.50 -3.84
CA TYR A 280 -1.40 12.66 -4.96
C TYR A 280 0.09 12.82 -5.26
N ARG A 281 0.85 11.74 -5.10
CA ARG A 281 2.31 11.72 -5.34
C ARG A 281 3.09 12.80 -4.58
N GLY A 282 2.71 13.07 -3.33
CA GLY A 282 3.35 14.09 -2.50
C GLY A 282 2.93 15.53 -2.79
N THR A 283 1.91 15.74 -3.64
CA THR A 283 1.30 17.04 -3.94
C THR A 283 -0.10 17.11 -3.36
N LEU A 284 -0.40 18.18 -2.65
CA LEU A 284 -1.74 18.49 -2.18
C LEU A 284 -2.56 19.05 -3.36
N ILE A 285 -3.77 18.52 -3.54
CA ILE A 285 -4.74 18.99 -4.54
C ILE A 285 -5.97 19.45 -3.77
N ASP A 286 -6.27 20.74 -3.86
CA ASP A 286 -7.47 21.39 -3.30
C ASP A 286 -8.63 21.39 -4.30
#